data_3f9ba70e74192f64cf3ea8945f780064
#
_entry.id   3f9ba70e74192f64cf3ea8945f780064
#
_cell.length_a   1.000
_cell.length_b   1.000
_cell.length_c   1.000
_cell.angle_alpha   90.00
_cell.angle_beta   90.00
_cell.angle_gamma   90.00
#
_symmetry.space_group_name_H-M   'P 1'
#
loop_
_entity.id
_entity.type
_entity.pdbx_description
1 polymer ?
#
loop_
_entity_poly.entity_id
_entity_poly.type
_entity_poly.pdbx_seq_one_letter_code
_entity_poly.pdbx_strand_id
1 'polypeptide(L)'
;MHPPKHITSKTGLGLTWTTKVFETFPDHFITDETFGEMERLWSIDDLVVAKPGYRWITKWEEGKNYVITRILNEKGDWVGTYCDICSPVKKIEDTRLIGNDEGFEFEDWYLDVWQPANEKPGLLDEDELEEAVADGHITREQAEVAMEAAAKVIEILGSSAI
;
A
#
# COMPACT_ATOMS: atom_id res chain seq x y z
N MET A 1 22.53 -17.29 -2.68
CA MET A 1 21.28 -16.90 -2.00
C MET A 1 21.58 -15.71 -1.08
N HIS A 2 21.00 -14.57 -1.34
CA HIS A 2 21.17 -13.41 -0.47
C HIS A 2 20.24 -13.53 0.74
N PRO A 3 20.68 -13.11 1.93
CA PRO A 3 19.80 -13.12 3.09
C PRO A 3 18.60 -12.21 2.82
N PRO A 4 17.42 -12.50 3.39
CA PRO A 4 16.26 -11.66 3.21
C PRO A 4 16.55 -10.25 3.74
N LYS A 5 16.23 -9.25 2.92
CA LYS A 5 16.32 -7.86 3.32
C LYS A 5 15.02 -7.46 4.05
N HIS A 6 15.16 -6.56 4.98
CA HIS A 6 14.03 -5.93 5.62
C HIS A 6 13.85 -4.54 5.02
N ILE A 7 12.59 -4.18 4.81
CA ILE A 7 12.22 -2.84 4.38
C ILE A 7 11.46 -2.16 5.51
N THR A 8 11.87 -0.96 5.82
CA THR A 8 11.14 -0.10 6.74
C THR A 8 10.36 0.91 5.91
N SER A 9 9.08 0.98 6.12
CA SER A 9 8.18 1.90 5.44
C SER A 9 7.73 2.99 6.40
N LYS A 10 7.68 4.22 5.90
CA LYS A 10 7.26 5.37 6.69
C LYS A 10 6.23 6.17 5.91
N THR A 11 5.11 6.47 6.55
CA THR A 11 4.10 7.36 6.00
C THR A 11 4.27 8.78 6.52
N GLY A 12 3.65 9.75 5.85
CA GLY A 12 3.61 11.15 6.29
C GLY A 12 2.95 11.34 7.66
N LEU A 13 2.23 10.34 8.16
CA LEU A 13 1.66 10.32 9.51
C LEU A 13 2.69 9.94 10.57
N GLY A 14 3.94 9.69 10.19
CA GLY A 14 5.00 9.29 11.11
C GLY A 14 4.97 7.82 11.51
N LEU A 15 4.03 7.05 10.97
CA LEU A 15 3.97 5.62 11.21
C LEU A 15 5.10 4.91 10.49
N THR A 16 5.80 4.05 11.21
CA THR A 16 6.89 3.25 10.65
C THR A 16 6.63 1.78 10.95
N TRP A 17 6.76 0.95 9.92
CA TRP A 17 6.70 -0.49 10.10
C TRP A 17 7.78 -1.16 9.28
N THR A 18 8.19 -2.34 9.70
CA THR A 18 9.22 -3.12 9.02
C THR A 18 8.59 -4.39 8.48
N THR A 19 8.86 -4.69 7.24
CA THR A 19 8.38 -5.89 6.58
C THR A 19 9.52 -6.60 5.86
N LYS A 20 9.40 -7.91 5.71
CA LYS A 20 10.42 -8.73 5.05
C LYS A 20 10.29 -8.62 3.54
N VAL A 21 11.42 -8.35 2.88
CA VAL A 21 11.49 -8.34 1.42
C VAL A 21 11.45 -9.76 0.90
N PHE A 22 10.46 -10.07 0.07
CA PHE A 22 10.33 -11.37 -0.58
C PHE A 22 11.19 -11.44 -1.85
N GLU A 23 11.09 -10.41 -2.70
CA GLU A 23 11.85 -10.32 -3.94
C GLU A 23 12.36 -8.90 -4.16
N THR A 24 13.57 -8.78 -4.73
CA THR A 24 14.20 -7.51 -5.08
C THR A 24 14.42 -7.43 -6.58
N PHE A 25 13.95 -6.35 -7.17
CA PHE A 25 14.13 -6.01 -8.59
C PHE A 25 14.82 -4.65 -8.70
N PRO A 26 15.36 -4.27 -9.88
CA PRO A 26 16.05 -2.99 -10.01
C PRO A 26 15.22 -1.75 -9.67
N ASP A 27 13.92 -1.78 -9.95
CA ASP A 27 13.00 -0.66 -9.83
C ASP A 27 11.89 -0.83 -8.79
N HIS A 28 11.80 -2.01 -8.18
CA HIS A 28 10.76 -2.29 -7.17
C HIS A 28 11.15 -3.41 -6.22
N PHE A 29 10.37 -3.53 -5.15
CA PHE A 29 10.48 -4.63 -4.19
C PHE A 29 9.10 -5.24 -3.96
N ILE A 30 9.11 -6.52 -3.63
CA ILE A 30 7.89 -7.22 -3.20
C ILE A 30 8.11 -7.68 -1.77
N THR A 31 7.18 -7.33 -0.91
CA THR A 31 7.17 -7.76 0.48
C THR A 31 6.01 -8.73 0.72
N ASP A 32 6.21 -9.65 1.64
CA ASP A 32 5.21 -10.65 2.02
C ASP A 32 5.14 -10.66 3.55
N GLU A 33 3.99 -10.22 4.07
CA GLU A 33 3.76 -10.17 5.50
C GLU A 33 2.62 -11.10 5.88
N THR A 34 2.89 -12.02 6.80
CA THR A 34 1.86 -12.89 7.38
C THR A 34 1.49 -12.35 8.77
N PHE A 35 0.21 -12.10 8.99
CA PHE A 35 -0.26 -11.59 10.27
C PHE A 35 -0.27 -12.70 11.32
N GLY A 36 0.28 -12.37 12.50
CA GLY A 36 0.19 -13.20 13.69
C GLY A 36 -0.99 -12.80 14.56
N GLU A 37 -0.85 -12.91 15.88
CA GLU A 37 -1.88 -12.47 16.81
C GLU A 37 -2.19 -10.98 16.66
N MET A 38 -3.47 -10.65 16.66
CA MET A 38 -3.95 -9.29 16.49
C MET A 38 -5.02 -8.98 17.54
N GLU A 39 -5.01 -7.75 18.07
CA GLU A 39 -6.03 -7.31 19.03
C GLU A 39 -7.39 -7.12 18.38
N ARG A 40 -7.42 -6.77 17.09
CA ARG A 40 -8.66 -6.57 16.35
C ARG A 40 -8.48 -6.94 14.87
N LEU A 41 -9.54 -7.45 14.29
CA LEU A 41 -9.62 -7.70 12.86
C LEU A 41 -9.77 -6.39 12.10
N TRP A 42 -9.25 -6.34 10.87
CA TRP A 42 -9.49 -5.22 9.97
C TRP A 42 -10.44 -5.65 8.86
N SER A 43 -11.37 -4.78 8.52
CA SER A 43 -12.35 -5.02 7.47
C SER A 43 -12.51 -3.81 6.57
N ILE A 44 -12.82 -4.06 5.31
CA ILE A 44 -13.24 -3.06 4.33
C ILE A 44 -14.61 -3.50 3.82
N ASP A 45 -15.64 -2.65 3.96
CA ASP A 45 -17.00 -2.96 3.53
C ASP A 45 -17.48 -4.34 4.02
N ASP A 46 -17.28 -4.62 5.31
CA ASP A 46 -17.63 -5.88 5.98
C ASP A 46 -16.82 -7.12 5.53
N LEU A 47 -15.89 -6.97 4.62
CA LEU A 47 -14.98 -8.04 4.23
C LEU A 47 -13.71 -7.97 5.09
N VAL A 48 -13.39 -9.05 5.79
CA VAL A 48 -12.17 -9.13 6.60
C VAL A 48 -10.95 -9.12 5.69
N VAL A 49 -10.03 -8.19 5.93
CA VAL A 49 -8.80 -8.02 5.14
C VAL A 49 -7.53 -8.33 5.94
N ALA A 50 -7.62 -8.35 7.26
CA ALA A 50 -6.50 -8.72 8.12
C ALA A 50 -7.00 -9.43 9.36
N LYS A 51 -6.47 -10.62 9.58
CA LYS A 51 -6.60 -11.43 10.80
C LYS A 51 -5.43 -12.41 10.84
N PRO A 52 -5.20 -13.12 11.95
CA PRO A 52 -4.12 -14.09 12.00
C PRO A 52 -4.17 -15.09 10.85
N GLY A 53 -3.02 -15.27 10.18
CA GLY A 53 -2.89 -16.15 9.03
C GLY A 53 -3.08 -15.47 7.67
N TYR A 54 -3.63 -14.27 7.61
CA TYR A 54 -3.73 -13.50 6.37
C TYR A 54 -2.36 -13.02 5.93
N ARG A 55 -2.18 -12.88 4.63
CA ARG A 55 -0.93 -12.42 4.03
C ARG A 55 -1.18 -11.22 3.15
N TRP A 56 -0.31 -10.22 3.30
CA TRP A 56 -0.28 -9.04 2.46
C TRP A 56 0.98 -9.06 1.61
N ILE A 57 0.81 -9.18 0.31
CA ILE A 57 1.90 -9.15 -0.66
C ILE A 57 1.88 -7.77 -1.31
N THR A 58 2.88 -6.95 -1.02
CA THR A 58 2.92 -5.54 -1.41
C THR A 58 4.04 -5.28 -2.40
N LYS A 59 3.71 -4.55 -3.46
CA LYS A 59 4.69 -4.06 -4.43
C LYS A 59 5.01 -2.60 -4.15
N TRP A 60 6.29 -2.34 -3.92
CA TRP A 60 6.87 -1.02 -3.67
C TRP A 60 7.67 -0.60 -4.88
N GLU A 61 7.23 0.41 -5.59
CA GLU A 61 7.86 0.87 -6.82
C GLU A 61 8.22 2.34 -6.72
N GLU A 62 9.54 2.63 -6.79
CA GLU A 62 10.04 4.01 -6.67
C GLU A 62 9.45 4.91 -7.76
N GLY A 63 9.05 6.12 -7.37
CA GLY A 63 8.52 7.13 -8.27
C GLY A 63 7.04 7.01 -8.59
N LYS A 64 6.37 5.96 -8.12
CA LYS A 64 4.93 5.79 -8.35
C LYS A 64 4.11 6.48 -7.27
N ASN A 65 2.93 6.95 -7.63
CA ASN A 65 1.99 7.59 -6.73
C ASN A 65 1.03 6.58 -6.08
N TYR A 66 1.44 5.33 -5.98
CA TYR A 66 0.62 4.27 -5.39
C TYR A 66 1.47 3.11 -4.90
N VAL A 67 0.93 2.42 -3.91
CA VAL A 67 1.48 1.17 -3.37
C VAL A 67 0.37 0.13 -3.43
N ILE A 68 0.61 -0.98 -4.10
CA ILE A 68 -0.40 -2.02 -4.35
C ILE A 68 -0.17 -3.22 -3.45
N THR A 69 -1.21 -3.65 -2.73
CA THR A 69 -1.18 -4.82 -1.85
C THR A 69 -2.23 -5.84 -2.26
N ARG A 70 -1.81 -7.07 -2.54
CA ARG A 70 -2.72 -8.21 -2.70
C ARG A 70 -2.92 -8.86 -1.34
N ILE A 71 -4.17 -9.11 -1.00
CA ILE A 71 -4.55 -9.68 0.29
C ILE A 71 -5.02 -11.11 0.07
N LEU A 72 -4.36 -12.05 0.77
CA LEU A 72 -4.70 -13.47 0.77
C LEU A 72 -5.20 -13.86 2.15
N ASN A 73 -6.18 -14.76 2.20
CA ASN A 73 -6.65 -15.31 3.46
C ASN A 73 -5.72 -16.43 3.96
N GLU A 74 -6.05 -17.02 5.09
CA GLU A 74 -5.25 -18.09 5.72
C GLU A 74 -5.15 -19.37 4.88
N LYS A 75 -6.04 -19.52 3.89
CA LYS A 75 -6.01 -20.64 2.94
C LYS A 75 -5.23 -20.32 1.66
N GLY A 76 -4.74 -19.07 1.54
CA GLY A 76 -4.05 -18.60 0.35
C GLY A 76 -4.98 -18.10 -0.76
N ASP A 77 -6.27 -17.98 -0.51
CA ASP A 77 -7.23 -17.45 -1.49
C ASP A 77 -7.16 -15.92 -1.53
N TRP A 78 -7.28 -15.36 -2.73
CA TRP A 78 -7.30 -13.91 -2.91
C TRP A 78 -8.59 -13.31 -2.37
N VAL A 79 -8.43 -12.36 -1.44
CA VAL A 79 -9.54 -11.63 -0.81
C VAL A 79 -9.83 -10.33 -1.56
N GLY A 80 -8.79 -9.66 -2.00
CA GLY A 80 -8.89 -8.39 -2.71
C GLY A 80 -7.53 -7.74 -2.90
N THR A 81 -7.56 -6.60 -3.59
CA THR A 81 -6.38 -5.76 -3.82
C THR A 81 -6.63 -4.36 -3.29
N TYR A 82 -5.76 -3.92 -2.41
CA TYR A 82 -5.81 -2.60 -1.79
C TYR A 82 -4.67 -1.75 -2.34
N CYS A 83 -4.96 -0.49 -2.64
CA CYS A 83 -3.94 0.40 -3.15
C CYS A 83 -3.99 1.74 -2.40
N ASP A 84 -2.87 2.08 -1.78
CA ASP A 84 -2.67 3.40 -1.20
C ASP A 84 -2.26 4.38 -2.30
N ILE A 85 -2.98 5.50 -2.41
CA ILE A 85 -2.57 6.61 -3.28
C ILE A 85 -1.74 7.57 -2.44
N CYS A 86 -0.57 7.92 -2.94
CA CYS A 86 0.43 8.60 -2.12
C CYS A 86 1.32 9.54 -2.94
N SER A 87 2.14 10.30 -2.24
CA SER A 87 3.26 11.01 -2.87
C SER A 87 4.17 10.00 -3.57
N PRO A 88 5.00 10.44 -4.53
CA PRO A 88 5.93 9.52 -5.18
C PRO A 88 6.74 8.73 -4.14
N VAL A 89 6.70 7.40 -4.25
CA VAL A 89 7.45 6.52 -3.36
C VAL A 89 8.93 6.79 -3.53
N LYS A 90 9.61 7.06 -2.43
CA LYS A 90 11.04 7.33 -2.40
C LYS A 90 11.78 6.23 -1.68
N LYS A 91 12.87 5.78 -2.27
CA LYS A 91 13.82 4.90 -1.61
C LYS A 91 14.71 5.76 -0.72
N ILE A 92 14.82 5.39 0.54
CA ILE A 92 15.66 6.12 1.49
C ILE A 92 16.77 5.22 2.03
N GLU A 93 17.97 5.80 2.13
CA GLU A 93 19.07 5.23 2.88
C GLU A 93 19.11 5.93 4.23
N ASP A 94 18.44 5.36 5.22
CA ASP A 94 18.41 5.91 6.56
C ASP A 94 19.19 5.01 7.51
N THR A 95 20.34 5.49 7.95
CA THR A 95 21.21 4.75 8.88
C THR A 95 20.58 4.58 10.26
N ARG A 96 19.46 5.27 10.54
CA ARG A 96 18.69 5.10 11.78
C ARG A 96 17.73 3.92 11.71
N LEU A 97 17.55 3.32 10.51
CA LEU A 97 16.74 2.13 10.35
C LEU A 97 17.52 0.93 10.89
N ILE A 98 16.78 -0.04 11.41
CA ILE A 98 17.36 -1.22 12.05
C ILE A 98 18.18 -2.04 11.04
N GLY A 99 19.48 -2.25 11.34
CA GLY A 99 20.34 -3.19 10.61
C GLY A 99 20.79 -2.75 9.21
N ASN A 100 20.86 -1.47 8.90
CA ASN A 100 21.16 -0.92 7.56
C ASN A 100 20.14 -1.34 6.50
N ASP A 101 18.90 -1.50 6.90
CA ASP A 101 17.83 -1.85 5.99
C ASP A 101 17.55 -0.73 4.98
N GLU A 102 17.12 -1.11 3.79
CA GLU A 102 16.58 -0.18 2.82
C GLU A 102 15.19 0.25 3.28
N GLY A 103 14.87 1.52 3.10
CA GLY A 103 13.58 2.05 3.47
C GLY A 103 12.84 2.67 2.30
N PHE A 104 11.55 2.79 2.45
CA PHE A 104 10.70 3.58 1.57
C PHE A 104 9.97 4.63 2.37
N GLU A 105 9.77 5.78 1.75
CA GLU A 105 9.02 6.88 2.33
C GLU A 105 7.99 7.36 1.34
N PHE A 106 6.78 7.62 1.84
CA PHE A 106 5.71 8.25 1.08
C PHE A 106 4.79 9.00 2.05
N GLU A 107 4.09 10.01 1.52
CA GLU A 107 3.00 10.66 2.23
C GLU A 107 1.69 10.06 1.77
N ASP A 108 0.84 9.68 2.71
CA ASP A 108 -0.52 9.23 2.42
C ASP A 108 -1.34 10.43 1.94
N TRP A 109 -1.96 10.30 0.76
CA TRP A 109 -2.82 11.33 0.17
C TRP A 109 -4.30 11.05 0.36
N TYR A 110 -4.65 10.25 1.37
CA TYR A 110 -6.01 10.02 1.87
C TYR A 110 -6.92 9.21 0.96
N LEU A 111 -6.63 9.15 -0.33
CA LEU A 111 -7.42 8.41 -1.31
C LEU A 111 -6.87 6.99 -1.46
N ASP A 112 -7.77 6.02 -1.54
CA ASP A 112 -7.41 4.62 -1.73
C ASP A 112 -8.22 4.01 -2.87
N VAL A 113 -7.72 2.90 -3.42
CA VAL A 113 -8.44 2.07 -4.38
C VAL A 113 -8.60 0.69 -3.75
N TRP A 114 -9.80 0.15 -3.82
CA TRP A 114 -10.11 -1.17 -3.30
C TRP A 114 -10.80 -2.01 -4.36
N GLN A 115 -10.32 -3.23 -4.54
CA GLN A 115 -10.92 -4.22 -5.41
C GLN A 115 -11.17 -5.50 -4.61
N PRO A 116 -12.42 -5.80 -4.22
CA PRO A 116 -12.75 -7.12 -3.69
C PRO A 116 -12.48 -8.19 -4.75
N ALA A 117 -12.10 -9.38 -4.34
CA ALA A 117 -11.84 -10.47 -5.28
C ALA A 117 -13.04 -10.72 -6.19
N ASN A 118 -12.79 -10.83 -7.49
CA ASN A 118 -13.80 -11.07 -8.52
C ASN A 118 -14.81 -9.92 -8.73
N GLU A 119 -14.51 -8.73 -8.24
CA GLU A 119 -15.33 -7.54 -8.41
C GLU A 119 -14.52 -6.41 -9.08
N LYS A 120 -15.20 -5.35 -9.46
CA LYS A 120 -14.53 -4.19 -10.06
C LYS A 120 -13.85 -3.33 -9.00
N PRO A 121 -12.70 -2.73 -9.31
CA PRO A 121 -12.07 -1.77 -8.41
C PRO A 121 -12.88 -0.49 -8.30
N GLY A 122 -12.81 0.15 -7.14
CA GLY A 122 -13.46 1.42 -6.87
C GLY A 122 -12.65 2.30 -5.94
N LEU A 123 -13.06 3.55 -5.83
CA LEU A 123 -12.43 4.53 -4.94
C LEU A 123 -12.95 4.38 -3.51
N LEU A 124 -12.05 4.62 -2.56
CA LEU A 124 -12.37 4.78 -1.14
C LEU A 124 -11.87 6.14 -0.68
N ASP A 125 -12.62 6.74 0.25
CA ASP A 125 -12.18 7.93 1.00
C ASP A 125 -12.01 9.20 0.16
N GLU A 126 -12.81 9.35 -0.91
CA GLU A 126 -12.85 10.61 -1.69
C GLU A 126 -13.21 11.81 -0.80
N ASP A 127 -14.08 11.62 0.16
CA ASP A 127 -14.48 12.63 1.13
C ASP A 127 -13.31 13.05 2.03
N GLU A 128 -12.48 12.10 2.44
CA GLU A 128 -11.27 12.39 3.22
C GLU A 128 -10.27 13.23 2.41
N LEU A 129 -10.15 12.95 1.11
CA LEU A 129 -9.29 13.74 0.23
C LEU A 129 -9.79 15.18 0.13
N GLU A 130 -11.07 15.39 -0.11
CA GLU A 130 -11.66 16.73 -0.19
C GLU A 130 -11.54 17.50 1.13
N GLU A 131 -11.74 16.82 2.25
CA GLU A 131 -11.57 17.40 3.58
C GLU A 131 -10.12 17.80 3.82
N ALA A 132 -9.16 16.95 3.43
CA ALA A 132 -7.75 17.26 3.56
C ALA A 132 -7.32 18.47 2.74
N VAL A 133 -7.89 18.66 1.55
CA VAL A 133 -7.67 19.87 0.74
C VAL A 133 -8.25 21.09 1.45
N ALA A 134 -9.46 20.99 1.96
CA ALA A 134 -10.13 22.10 2.66
C ALA A 134 -9.35 22.51 3.92
N ASP A 135 -8.78 21.55 4.63
CA ASP A 135 -7.99 21.79 5.85
C ASP A 135 -6.53 22.20 5.59
N GLY A 136 -6.10 22.22 4.33
CA GLY A 136 -4.74 22.61 3.96
C GLY A 136 -3.68 21.54 4.20
N HIS A 137 -4.08 20.30 4.45
CA HIS A 137 -3.13 19.17 4.65
C HIS A 137 -2.53 18.69 3.34
N ILE A 138 -3.20 18.93 2.22
CA ILE A 138 -2.77 18.57 0.87
C ILE A 138 -3.17 19.69 -0.07
N THR A 139 -2.36 19.98 -1.07
CA THR A 139 -2.67 21.03 -2.06
C THR A 139 -3.68 20.52 -3.09
N ARG A 140 -4.35 21.46 -3.77
CA ARG A 140 -5.26 21.11 -4.87
C ARG A 140 -4.52 20.37 -5.99
N GLU A 141 -3.31 20.79 -6.31
CA GLU A 141 -2.46 20.14 -7.32
C GLU A 141 -2.12 18.70 -6.94
N GLN A 142 -1.79 18.46 -5.67
CA GLN A 142 -1.53 17.11 -5.17
C GLN A 142 -2.78 16.24 -5.23
N ALA A 143 -3.94 16.81 -4.89
CA ALA A 143 -5.22 16.11 -4.98
C ALA A 143 -5.55 15.71 -6.43
N GLU A 144 -5.25 16.56 -7.40
CA GLU A 144 -5.43 16.25 -8.83
C GLU A 144 -4.51 15.09 -9.25
N VAL A 145 -3.26 15.10 -8.82
CA VAL A 145 -2.32 13.99 -9.08
C VAL A 145 -2.83 12.71 -8.42
N ALA A 146 -3.36 12.80 -7.20
CA ALA A 146 -3.95 11.65 -6.50
C ALA A 146 -5.13 11.05 -7.29
N MET A 147 -6.02 11.88 -7.79
CA MET A 147 -7.16 11.42 -8.60
C MET A 147 -6.72 10.77 -9.91
N GLU A 148 -5.71 11.32 -10.58
CA GLU A 148 -5.13 10.74 -11.79
C GLU A 148 -4.49 9.38 -11.50
N ALA A 149 -3.73 9.28 -10.40
CA ALA A 149 -3.11 8.03 -9.98
C ALA A 149 -4.16 6.97 -9.67
N ALA A 150 -5.22 7.33 -8.96
CA ALA A 150 -6.32 6.42 -8.65
C ALA A 150 -7.01 5.91 -9.93
N ALA A 151 -7.28 6.79 -10.88
CA ALA A 151 -7.87 6.41 -12.17
C ALA A 151 -6.98 5.41 -12.91
N LYS A 152 -5.67 5.64 -12.90
CA LYS A 152 -4.70 4.75 -13.52
C LYS A 152 -4.68 3.38 -12.85
N VAL A 153 -4.70 3.34 -11.52
CA VAL A 153 -4.74 2.08 -10.75
C VAL A 153 -6.03 1.32 -11.06
N ILE A 154 -7.15 2.00 -11.08
CA ILE A 154 -8.45 1.37 -11.42
C ILE A 154 -8.38 0.75 -12.81
N GLU A 155 -7.79 1.43 -13.78
CA GLU A 155 -7.59 0.90 -15.12
C GLU A 155 -6.70 -0.35 -15.12
N ILE A 156 -5.57 -0.30 -14.41
CA ILE A 156 -4.64 -1.43 -14.28
C ILE A 156 -5.35 -2.64 -13.65
N LEU A 157 -6.04 -2.44 -12.54
CA LEU A 157 -6.71 -3.53 -11.83
C LEU A 157 -7.92 -4.07 -12.61
N GLY A 158 -8.61 -3.20 -13.32
CA GLY A 158 -9.77 -3.59 -14.13
C GLY A 158 -9.40 -4.33 -15.40
N SER A 159 -8.21 -4.07 -15.96
CA SER A 159 -7.73 -4.71 -17.18
C SER A 159 -7.01 -6.04 -16.94
N SER A 160 -6.53 -6.28 -15.72
CA SER A 160 -5.95 -7.56 -15.35
C SER A 160 -7.08 -8.58 -15.20
N ALA A 161 -7.43 -9.22 -16.29
CA ALA A 161 -8.41 -10.30 -16.33
C ALA A 161 -7.82 -11.58 -15.73
N ILE A 162 -7.59 -11.53 -14.43
CA ILE A 162 -7.04 -12.68 -13.73
C ILE A 162 -7.95 -13.02 -12.57
#